data_58acc3f5f95d43a19879ab6facf77256
#
_entry.id   58acc3f5f95d43a19879ab6facf77256
#
_cell.length_a   1.000
_cell.length_b   1.000
_cell.length_c   1.000
_cell.angle_alpha   90.00
_cell.angle_beta   90.00
_cell.angle_gamma   90.00
#
_symmetry.space_group_name_H-M   'P 1'
#
loop_
_entity.id
_entity.type
_entity.pdbx_description
1 polymer ?
#
loop_
_entity_poly.entity_id
_entity_poly.type
_entity_poly.pdbx_seq_one_letter_code
_entity_poly.pdbx_strand_id
1 'polypeptide(L)'
;MPGEEFDLNINLHFTSWVFPKGHRVRVAISNAQWPMLWPTPMQMKSTLAIGGKNGARFDLPVVPPGENNTPNFKEPSPDPWLSGYEVIDYGNITGYAAINSIQHDPETSEAFGIATNTGAVRYPWGIERFEEEIVHRTSDENPEHTSVVGRYKITEELKDRTLDFEQNVEFKSDEENFYLKFHRWVSINGDLYKEKVWQEVIPRDFQ
;
A
#
# COMPACT_ATOMS: atom_id res chain seq x y z
N MET A 1 -14.62 0.99 27.15
CA MET A 1 -16.04 1.14 26.70
C MET A 1 -16.22 2.56 26.16
N PRO A 2 -17.23 2.84 25.30
CA PRO A 2 -17.47 4.22 24.86
C PRO A 2 -17.61 5.17 26.06
N GLY A 3 -16.90 6.31 26.02
CA GLY A 3 -16.89 7.30 27.10
C GLY A 3 -15.88 7.06 28.21
N GLU A 4 -15.13 5.97 28.16
CA GLU A 4 -14.02 5.75 29.10
C GLU A 4 -12.72 6.31 28.55
N GLU A 5 -11.97 6.98 29.43
CA GLU A 5 -10.62 7.45 29.13
C GLU A 5 -9.63 6.30 29.34
N PHE A 6 -8.70 6.14 28.42
CA PHE A 6 -7.66 5.13 28.48
C PHE A 6 -6.33 5.64 27.91
N ASP A 7 -5.24 5.10 28.40
CA ASP A 7 -3.90 5.40 27.89
C ASP A 7 -3.57 4.49 26.71
N LEU A 8 -3.18 5.08 25.57
CA LEU A 8 -2.72 4.36 24.40
C LEU A 8 -1.25 4.66 24.12
N ASN A 9 -0.42 3.62 24.10
CA ASN A 9 0.98 3.72 23.71
C ASN A 9 1.18 3.21 22.29
N ILE A 10 1.62 4.09 21.39
CA ILE A 10 1.86 3.77 20.00
C ILE A 10 3.35 3.87 19.71
N ASN A 11 3.97 2.74 19.37
CA ASN A 11 5.33 2.72 18.87
C ASN A 11 5.35 3.07 17.39
N LEU A 12 6.04 4.15 17.04
CA LEU A 12 6.20 4.57 15.66
C LEU A 12 7.35 3.82 15.00
N HIS A 13 7.33 3.76 13.66
CA HIS A 13 8.47 3.26 12.91
C HIS A 13 9.70 4.13 13.16
N PHE A 14 10.86 3.51 13.16
CA PHE A 14 12.11 4.24 13.20
C PHE A 14 12.28 5.11 11.93
N THR A 15 12.83 6.28 12.14
CA THR A 15 13.18 7.22 11.06
C THR A 15 14.37 8.06 11.47
N SER A 16 15.06 8.61 10.49
CA SER A 16 16.11 9.59 10.72
C SER A 16 15.77 10.85 9.94
N TRP A 17 15.59 11.96 10.64
CA TRP A 17 15.22 13.22 10.04
C TRP A 17 15.82 14.41 10.79
N VAL A 18 16.23 15.43 10.03
CA VAL A 18 16.67 16.70 10.60
C VAL A 18 15.57 17.73 10.45
N PHE A 19 15.06 18.22 11.58
CA PHE A 19 14.10 19.33 11.59
C PHE A 19 14.84 20.67 11.57
N PRO A 20 14.82 21.43 10.46
CA PRO A 20 15.49 22.71 10.38
C PRO A 20 14.91 23.72 11.39
N LYS A 21 15.73 24.69 11.80
CA LYS A 21 15.30 25.77 12.71
C LYS A 21 14.11 26.52 12.11
N GLY A 22 13.07 26.71 12.89
CA GLY A 22 11.82 27.38 12.48
C GLY A 22 10.75 26.43 11.95
N HIS A 23 11.07 25.17 11.69
CA HIS A 23 10.09 24.14 11.37
C HIS A 23 9.39 23.62 12.62
N ARG A 24 8.25 22.99 12.42
CA ARG A 24 7.44 22.38 13.51
C ARG A 24 7.23 20.92 13.24
N VAL A 25 7.32 20.11 14.29
CA VAL A 25 6.86 18.72 14.25
C VAL A 25 5.34 18.71 14.30
N ARG A 26 4.73 17.98 13.38
CA ARG A 26 3.29 17.78 13.33
C ARG A 26 2.98 16.30 13.56
N VAL A 27 2.10 16.03 14.50
CA VAL A 27 1.52 14.69 14.73
C VAL A 27 0.08 14.73 14.26
N ALA A 28 -0.30 13.80 13.40
CA ALA A 28 -1.67 13.58 12.97
C ALA A 28 -2.16 12.25 13.54
N ILE A 29 -3.34 12.27 14.13
CA ILE A 29 -4.01 11.10 14.68
C ILE A 29 -5.34 10.97 13.96
N SER A 30 -5.61 9.78 13.42
CA SER A 30 -6.83 9.49 12.69
C SER A 30 -7.33 8.07 13.01
N ASN A 31 -8.62 7.83 12.81
CA ASN A 31 -9.23 6.52 13.03
C ASN A 31 -8.97 5.52 11.90
N ALA A 32 -8.54 6.03 10.73
CA ALA A 32 -8.19 5.23 9.57
C ALA A 32 -7.06 5.90 8.78
N GLN A 33 -6.38 5.11 7.96
CA GLN A 33 -5.37 5.60 7.00
C GLN A 33 -5.54 4.82 5.70
N TRP A 34 -6.62 5.09 5.00
CA TRP A 34 -6.91 4.43 3.74
C TRP A 34 -5.88 4.77 2.65
N PRO A 35 -5.39 3.80 1.85
CA PRO A 35 -5.77 2.39 1.83
C PRO A 35 -4.97 1.47 2.77
N MET A 36 -4.07 1.99 3.59
CA MET A 36 -3.21 1.17 4.45
C MET A 36 -3.96 0.57 5.64
N LEU A 37 -4.92 1.31 6.19
CA LEU A 37 -5.80 0.85 7.26
C LEU A 37 -7.25 1.01 6.80
N TRP A 38 -7.97 -0.10 6.82
CA TRP A 38 -9.36 -0.15 6.41
C TRP A 38 -10.26 0.67 7.37
N PRO A 39 -11.22 1.47 6.85
CA PRO A 39 -12.11 2.23 7.71
C PRO A 39 -13.02 1.31 8.53
N THR A 40 -13.29 1.70 9.77
CA THR A 40 -14.30 1.03 10.60
C THR A 40 -15.70 1.39 10.14
N PRO A 41 -16.68 0.46 10.17
CA PRO A 41 -18.08 0.75 9.90
C PRO A 41 -18.76 1.48 11.06
N MET A 42 -18.13 1.49 12.24
CA MET A 42 -18.70 2.08 13.45
C MET A 42 -18.51 3.58 13.46
N GLN A 43 -19.60 4.32 13.65
CA GLN A 43 -19.48 5.74 13.95
C GLN A 43 -18.75 5.91 15.28
N MET A 44 -17.65 6.65 15.25
CA MET A 44 -16.87 6.91 16.46
C MET A 44 -16.47 8.38 16.56
N LYS A 45 -16.42 8.85 17.81
CA LYS A 45 -15.87 10.16 18.15
C LYS A 45 -14.74 9.95 19.14
N SER A 46 -13.52 10.21 18.67
CA SER A 46 -12.34 10.16 19.51
C SER A 46 -12.02 11.55 20.07
N THR A 47 -11.65 11.61 21.33
CA THR A 47 -11.22 12.83 21.99
C THR A 47 -9.81 12.63 22.50
N LEU A 48 -8.90 13.53 22.14
CA LEU A 48 -7.51 13.49 22.59
C LEU A 48 -7.31 14.56 23.68
N ALA A 49 -6.85 14.15 24.86
CA ALA A 49 -6.40 15.08 25.86
C ALA A 49 -5.05 15.68 25.46
N ILE A 50 -4.93 17.00 25.35
CA ILE A 50 -3.70 17.70 25.01
C ILE A 50 -3.33 18.70 26.08
N GLY A 51 -2.03 18.77 26.40
CA GLY A 51 -1.51 19.68 27.43
C GLY A 51 -1.79 19.20 28.86
N GLY A 52 -1.21 19.90 29.83
CA GLY A 52 -1.29 19.54 31.23
C GLY A 52 -0.50 18.27 31.59
N LYS A 53 -0.70 17.79 32.83
CA LYS A 53 0.08 16.66 33.37
C LYS A 53 -0.29 15.31 32.75
N ASN A 54 -1.56 15.16 32.34
CA ASN A 54 -2.12 13.92 31.80
C ASN A 54 -2.42 14.03 30.28
N GLY A 55 -1.89 15.07 29.61
CA GLY A 55 -2.07 15.23 28.17
C GLY A 55 -1.18 14.29 27.36
N ALA A 56 -1.54 14.10 26.09
CA ALA A 56 -0.77 13.31 25.14
C ALA A 56 0.68 13.77 25.09
N ARG A 57 1.60 12.81 25.04
CA ARG A 57 3.04 13.00 24.99
C ARG A 57 3.61 12.38 23.73
N PHE A 58 4.56 13.06 23.12
CA PHE A 58 5.28 12.57 21.97
C PHE A 58 6.78 12.59 22.28
N ASP A 59 7.39 11.42 22.35
CA ASP A 59 8.79 11.24 22.68
C ASP A 59 9.60 11.01 21.42
N LEU A 60 10.56 11.90 21.13
CA LEU A 60 11.48 11.79 20.01
C LEU A 60 12.91 11.58 20.53
N PRO A 61 13.57 10.45 20.21
CA PRO A 61 15.00 10.30 20.46
C PRO A 61 15.78 11.30 19.59
N VAL A 62 16.69 12.01 20.21
CA VAL A 62 17.54 13.01 19.53
C VAL A 62 18.98 12.53 19.57
N VAL A 63 19.67 12.56 18.42
CA VAL A 63 21.11 12.33 18.35
C VAL A 63 21.82 13.61 18.80
N PRO A 64 22.67 13.56 19.84
CA PRO A 64 23.41 14.72 20.29
C PRO A 64 24.35 15.28 19.21
N PRO A 65 24.57 16.60 19.16
CA PRO A 65 25.54 17.18 18.25
C PRO A 65 26.96 16.61 18.51
N GLY A 66 27.63 16.20 17.43
CA GLY A 66 28.99 15.67 17.49
C GLY A 66 29.10 14.13 17.62
N GLU A 67 28.03 13.44 17.90
CA GLU A 67 27.97 11.97 17.78
C GLU A 67 27.66 11.57 16.36
N ASN A 68 28.67 11.48 15.52
CA ASN A 68 28.52 11.06 14.13
C ASN A 68 29.01 9.62 13.97
N ASN A 69 28.16 8.68 14.33
CA ASN A 69 28.39 7.24 14.15
C ASN A 69 27.90 6.78 12.79
N THR A 70 28.17 7.54 11.74
CA THR A 70 27.80 7.16 10.37
C THR A 70 28.58 5.90 9.97
N PRO A 71 27.93 4.78 9.70
CA PRO A 71 28.61 3.60 9.23
C PRO A 71 29.31 3.89 7.90
N ASN A 72 30.46 3.31 7.70
CA ASN A 72 31.13 3.38 6.41
C ASN A 72 30.50 2.37 5.46
N PHE A 73 29.54 2.82 4.68
CA PHE A 73 28.89 2.01 3.64
C PHE A 73 29.84 1.84 2.47
N LYS A 74 30.01 0.60 2.02
CA LYS A 74 30.64 0.33 0.71
C LYS A 74 29.68 0.78 -0.39
N GLU A 75 30.22 1.25 -1.50
CA GLU A 75 29.41 1.47 -2.70
C GLU A 75 28.68 0.18 -3.10
N PRO A 76 27.41 0.28 -3.51
CA PRO A 76 26.69 -0.88 -4.03
C PRO A 76 27.43 -1.44 -5.23
N SER A 77 27.67 -2.74 -5.26
CA SER A 77 28.18 -3.44 -6.43
C SER A 77 27.04 -4.21 -7.09
N PRO A 78 27.01 -4.32 -8.43
CA PRO A 78 26.03 -5.17 -9.11
C PRO A 78 26.13 -6.60 -8.57
N ASP A 79 24.97 -7.20 -8.30
CA ASP A 79 24.90 -8.61 -7.94
C ASP A 79 25.29 -9.45 -9.18
N PRO A 80 26.27 -10.36 -9.08
CA PRO A 80 26.64 -11.25 -10.19
C PRO A 80 25.47 -12.08 -10.74
N TRP A 81 24.46 -12.37 -9.90
CA TRP A 81 23.24 -13.09 -10.29
C TRP A 81 22.34 -12.26 -11.22
N LEU A 82 22.49 -10.94 -11.24
CA LEU A 82 21.77 -10.01 -12.13
C LEU A 82 22.57 -9.73 -13.42
N SER A 83 23.63 -10.51 -13.71
CA SER A 83 24.37 -10.40 -14.97
C SER A 83 23.43 -10.66 -16.15
N GLY A 84 23.31 -9.69 -17.07
CA GLY A 84 22.38 -9.73 -18.18
C GLY A 84 20.97 -9.20 -17.87
N TYR A 85 20.75 -8.70 -16.66
CA TYR A 85 19.56 -7.94 -16.30
C TYR A 85 19.64 -6.52 -16.90
N GLU A 86 18.61 -6.11 -17.60
CA GLU A 86 18.49 -4.78 -18.21
C GLU A 86 17.04 -4.29 -18.12
N VAL A 87 16.82 -3.14 -17.54
CA VAL A 87 15.51 -2.48 -17.65
C VAL A 87 15.39 -1.88 -19.04
N ILE A 88 14.51 -2.42 -19.87
CA ILE A 88 14.30 -2.00 -21.27
C ILE A 88 13.13 -1.04 -21.43
N ASP A 89 12.22 -1.01 -20.45
CA ASP A 89 11.14 -0.05 -20.37
C ASP A 89 10.90 0.29 -18.89
N TYR A 90 11.12 1.55 -18.54
CA TYR A 90 10.87 2.04 -17.19
C TYR A 90 9.38 2.33 -16.93
N GLY A 91 8.57 2.43 -18.00
CA GLY A 91 7.14 2.67 -17.89
C GLY A 91 6.81 3.79 -16.90
N ASN A 92 5.89 3.48 -16.01
CA ASN A 92 5.56 4.34 -14.85
C ASN A 92 5.91 3.67 -13.51
N ILE A 93 7.02 2.96 -13.45
CA ILE A 93 7.50 2.33 -12.21
C ILE A 93 7.69 3.41 -11.15
N THR A 94 6.77 3.50 -10.22
CA THR A 94 6.76 4.53 -9.17
C THR A 94 7.25 3.99 -7.81
N GLY A 95 7.78 2.76 -7.80
CA GLY A 95 8.14 2.09 -6.56
C GLY A 95 6.91 1.52 -5.84
N TYR A 96 6.96 1.35 -4.54
CA TYR A 96 5.86 0.81 -3.75
C TYR A 96 4.54 1.50 -4.05
N ALA A 97 3.57 0.76 -4.61
CA ALA A 97 2.16 1.07 -4.74
C ALA A 97 1.84 2.58 -4.65
N ALA A 98 2.59 3.39 -5.38
CA ALA A 98 2.36 4.81 -5.36
C ALA A 98 1.00 5.07 -5.98
N ILE A 99 0.11 5.67 -5.22
CA ILE A 99 -1.14 6.18 -5.77
C ILE A 99 -0.77 7.27 -6.75
N ASN A 100 -0.98 7.02 -8.04
CA ASN A 100 -0.64 7.96 -9.10
C ASN A 100 -1.62 9.12 -9.18
N SER A 101 -2.86 8.90 -8.75
CA SER A 101 -3.87 9.93 -8.66
C SER A 101 -4.80 9.70 -7.47
N ILE A 102 -5.19 10.79 -6.81
CA ILE A 102 -6.25 10.81 -5.80
C ILE A 102 -7.31 11.77 -6.33
N GLN A 103 -8.54 11.30 -6.37
CA GLN A 103 -9.70 12.06 -6.77
C GLN A 103 -10.71 12.02 -5.64
N HIS A 104 -11.36 13.14 -5.41
CA HIS A 104 -12.45 13.25 -4.45
C HIS A 104 -13.65 13.86 -5.18
N ASP A 105 -14.78 13.19 -5.09
CA ASP A 105 -16.04 13.68 -5.61
C ASP A 105 -16.85 14.33 -4.47
N PRO A 106 -16.97 15.65 -4.47
CA PRO A 106 -17.68 16.35 -3.41
C PRO A 106 -19.21 16.16 -3.43
N GLU A 107 -19.77 15.66 -4.56
CA GLU A 107 -21.22 15.42 -4.68
C GLU A 107 -21.60 14.07 -4.05
N THR A 108 -20.72 13.07 -4.17
CA THR A 108 -20.94 11.72 -3.62
C THR A 108 -20.17 11.45 -2.35
N SER A 109 -19.30 12.38 -1.93
CA SER A 109 -18.39 12.19 -0.80
C SER A 109 -17.49 10.95 -0.95
N GLU A 110 -17.21 10.54 -2.19
CA GLU A 110 -16.34 9.41 -2.50
C GLU A 110 -14.92 9.85 -2.83
N ALA A 111 -13.96 9.09 -2.35
CA ALA A 111 -12.54 9.24 -2.69
C ALA A 111 -12.04 8.01 -3.45
N PHE A 112 -11.27 8.26 -4.50
CA PHE A 112 -10.63 7.25 -5.34
C PHE A 112 -9.13 7.44 -5.33
N GLY A 113 -8.40 6.37 -5.08
CA GLY A 113 -6.96 6.29 -5.31
C GLY A 113 -6.70 5.32 -6.46
N ILE A 114 -6.04 5.78 -7.52
CA ILE A 114 -5.68 4.95 -8.66
C ILE A 114 -4.17 4.83 -8.70
N ALA A 115 -3.67 3.60 -8.68
CA ALA A 115 -2.28 3.27 -8.88
C ALA A 115 -2.13 2.45 -10.15
N THR A 116 -1.20 2.83 -11.01
CA THR A 116 -0.81 2.06 -12.19
C THR A 116 0.69 1.84 -12.17
N ASN A 117 1.11 0.70 -12.68
CA ASN A 117 2.52 0.34 -12.76
C ASN A 117 2.75 -0.49 -14.01
N THR A 118 3.72 -0.10 -14.82
CA THR A 118 4.08 -0.81 -16.05
C THR A 118 5.59 -0.82 -16.20
N GLY A 119 6.11 -1.80 -16.89
CA GLY A 119 7.52 -1.84 -17.20
C GLY A 119 7.93 -3.09 -17.96
N ALA A 120 9.19 -3.12 -18.38
CA ALA A 120 9.76 -4.30 -19.02
C ALA A 120 11.23 -4.46 -18.64
N VAL A 121 11.60 -5.70 -18.39
CA VAL A 121 12.92 -6.10 -17.97
C VAL A 121 13.41 -7.24 -18.87
N ARG A 122 14.64 -7.16 -19.32
CA ARG A 122 15.33 -8.25 -20.00
C ARG A 122 16.15 -9.04 -18.99
N TYR A 123 15.99 -10.34 -19.05
CA TYR A 123 16.82 -11.33 -18.35
C TYR A 123 17.58 -12.19 -19.36
N PRO A 124 18.62 -12.95 -18.96
CA PRO A 124 19.34 -13.85 -19.87
C PRO A 124 18.48 -14.91 -20.55
N TRP A 125 17.31 -15.23 -19.96
CA TRP A 125 16.38 -16.25 -20.46
C TRP A 125 15.18 -15.71 -21.22
N GLY A 126 14.89 -14.39 -21.16
CA GLY A 126 13.73 -13.81 -21.80
C GLY A 126 13.47 -12.37 -21.42
N ILE A 127 12.29 -11.89 -21.76
CA ILE A 127 11.80 -10.55 -21.42
C ILE A 127 10.55 -10.70 -20.58
N GLU A 128 10.55 -10.06 -19.43
CA GLU A 128 9.38 -9.87 -18.59
C GLU A 128 8.76 -8.50 -18.85
N ARG A 129 7.45 -8.47 -19.10
CA ARG A 129 6.63 -7.25 -19.11
C ARG A 129 5.59 -7.35 -18.04
N PHE A 130 5.31 -6.24 -17.38
CA PHE A 130 4.25 -6.22 -16.37
C PHE A 130 3.36 -4.98 -16.50
N GLU A 131 2.11 -5.19 -16.16
CA GLU A 131 1.07 -4.17 -16.13
C GLU A 131 0.26 -4.36 -14.84
N GLU A 132 0.07 -3.30 -14.09
CA GLU A 132 -0.71 -3.28 -12.86
C GLU A 132 -1.64 -2.07 -12.85
N GLU A 133 -2.85 -2.28 -12.39
CA GLU A 133 -3.80 -1.23 -12.05
C GLU A 133 -4.53 -1.60 -10.76
N ILE A 134 -4.51 -0.69 -9.79
CA ILE A 134 -5.23 -0.85 -8.55
C ILE A 134 -6.09 0.39 -8.33
N VAL A 135 -7.38 0.18 -8.11
CA VAL A 135 -8.35 1.21 -7.76
C VAL A 135 -8.82 1.01 -6.34
N HIS A 136 -8.55 2.00 -5.51
CA HIS A 136 -9.03 2.10 -4.14
C HIS A 136 -10.23 3.04 -4.11
N ARG A 137 -11.31 2.67 -3.43
CA ARG A 137 -12.51 3.48 -3.30
C ARG A 137 -13.01 3.46 -1.86
N THR A 138 -13.34 4.62 -1.34
CA THR A 138 -13.96 4.78 -0.02
C THR A 138 -14.94 5.95 -0.03
N SER A 139 -15.82 6.02 0.94
CA SER A 139 -16.75 7.13 1.13
C SER A 139 -16.61 7.71 2.53
N ASP A 140 -16.69 9.03 2.65
CA ASP A 140 -16.69 9.70 3.95
C ASP A 140 -18.02 9.51 4.68
N GLU A 141 -19.11 9.31 3.94
CA GLU A 141 -20.46 9.13 4.51
C GLU A 141 -20.76 7.67 4.84
N ASN A 142 -20.22 6.73 4.02
CA ASN A 142 -20.46 5.30 4.14
C ASN A 142 -19.13 4.54 4.12
N PRO A 143 -18.26 4.73 5.12
CA PRO A 143 -16.92 4.14 5.14
C PRO A 143 -16.93 2.60 5.20
N GLU A 144 -18.06 1.99 5.61
CA GLU A 144 -18.28 0.56 5.54
C GLU A 144 -18.22 0.02 4.10
N HIS A 145 -18.66 0.81 3.10
CA HIS A 145 -18.65 0.44 1.69
C HIS A 145 -17.34 0.85 1.00
N THR A 146 -16.27 0.26 1.43
CA THR A 146 -14.92 0.49 0.90
C THR A 146 -14.48 -0.67 0.01
N SER A 147 -13.69 -0.39 -1.01
CA SER A 147 -13.24 -1.43 -1.94
C SER A 147 -11.84 -1.20 -2.50
N VAL A 148 -11.19 -2.31 -2.85
CA VAL A 148 -9.99 -2.36 -3.68
C VAL A 148 -10.26 -3.31 -4.84
N VAL A 149 -10.05 -2.83 -6.06
CA VAL A 149 -10.10 -3.64 -7.27
C VAL A 149 -8.76 -3.52 -7.97
N GLY A 150 -8.11 -4.65 -8.23
CA GLY A 150 -6.81 -4.69 -8.88
C GLY A 150 -6.74 -5.68 -10.02
N ARG A 151 -5.94 -5.32 -11.02
CA ARG A 151 -5.51 -6.21 -12.10
C ARG A 151 -4.00 -6.21 -12.16
N TYR A 152 -3.44 -7.37 -12.41
CA TYR A 152 -2.02 -7.52 -12.64
C TYR A 152 -1.78 -8.55 -13.74
N LYS A 153 -0.90 -8.21 -14.67
CA LYS A 153 -0.46 -9.10 -15.74
C LYS A 153 1.06 -9.09 -15.80
N ILE A 154 1.64 -10.28 -15.89
CA ILE A 154 3.03 -10.49 -16.27
C ILE A 154 3.05 -11.30 -17.55
N THR A 155 3.79 -10.84 -18.54
CA THR A 155 4.09 -11.57 -19.76
C THR A 155 5.56 -11.92 -19.78
N GLU A 156 5.88 -13.20 -19.80
CA GLU A 156 7.22 -13.76 -19.95
C GLU A 156 7.43 -14.20 -21.41
N GLU A 157 8.22 -13.44 -22.14
CA GLU A 157 8.62 -13.77 -23.53
C GLU A 157 9.89 -14.64 -23.49
N LEU A 158 9.71 -15.95 -23.53
CA LEU A 158 10.81 -16.91 -23.57
C LEU A 158 11.20 -17.22 -25.02
N LYS A 159 12.31 -17.92 -25.22
CA LYS A 159 12.83 -18.25 -26.56
C LYS A 159 11.87 -19.08 -27.41
N ASP A 160 11.10 -19.96 -26.80
CA ASP A 160 10.25 -20.96 -27.44
C ASP A 160 8.76 -20.79 -27.15
N ARG A 161 8.40 -19.91 -26.24
CA ARG A 161 7.02 -19.71 -25.80
C ARG A 161 6.82 -18.38 -25.08
N THR A 162 5.58 -17.96 -24.99
CA THR A 162 5.13 -16.84 -24.14
C THR A 162 4.25 -17.39 -23.02
N LEU A 163 4.48 -16.91 -21.81
CA LEU A 163 3.64 -17.20 -20.65
C LEU A 163 2.98 -15.90 -20.19
N ASP A 164 1.67 -15.93 -20.06
CA ASP A 164 0.91 -14.84 -19.44
C ASP A 164 0.41 -15.30 -18.08
N PHE A 165 0.78 -14.57 -17.04
CA PHE A 165 0.26 -14.72 -15.68
C PHE A 165 -0.64 -13.53 -15.40
N GLU A 166 -1.93 -13.80 -15.22
CA GLU A 166 -2.92 -12.75 -15.02
C GLU A 166 -3.68 -12.98 -13.72
N GLN A 167 -4.03 -11.89 -13.06
CA GLN A 167 -4.83 -11.94 -11.84
C GLN A 167 -5.72 -10.71 -11.70
N ASN A 168 -6.91 -10.95 -11.16
CA ASN A 168 -7.84 -9.92 -10.73
C ASN A 168 -8.15 -10.14 -9.24
N VAL A 169 -8.18 -9.06 -8.49
CA VAL A 169 -8.62 -9.05 -7.09
C VAL A 169 -9.76 -8.05 -6.94
N GLU A 170 -10.76 -8.44 -6.20
CA GLU A 170 -11.83 -7.59 -5.73
C GLU A 170 -11.99 -7.84 -4.24
N PHE A 171 -11.72 -6.84 -3.44
CA PHE A 171 -11.86 -6.88 -2.00
C PHE A 171 -12.74 -5.72 -1.56
N LYS A 172 -13.89 -6.04 -0.96
CA LYS A 172 -14.93 -5.08 -0.58
C LYS A 172 -15.35 -5.32 0.85
N SER A 173 -15.97 -4.31 1.44
CA SER A 173 -16.64 -4.45 2.73
C SER A 173 -18.05 -3.87 2.73
N ASP A 174 -18.84 -4.31 3.69
CA ASP A 174 -20.03 -3.67 4.21
C ASP A 174 -19.92 -3.51 5.75
N GLU A 175 -21.01 -3.31 6.44
CA GLU A 175 -21.04 -3.16 7.90
C GLU A 175 -20.58 -4.41 8.66
N GLU A 176 -20.80 -5.60 8.11
CA GLU A 176 -20.64 -6.88 8.79
C GLU A 176 -19.48 -7.72 8.27
N ASN A 177 -19.16 -7.60 6.98
CA ASN A 177 -18.26 -8.53 6.31
C ASN A 177 -17.25 -7.86 5.40
N PHE A 178 -16.14 -8.57 5.16
CA PHE A 178 -15.29 -8.42 4.01
C PHE A 178 -15.61 -9.49 2.98
N TYR A 179 -15.56 -9.12 1.71
CA TYR A 179 -15.79 -9.99 0.56
C TYR A 179 -14.54 -10.02 -0.30
N LEU A 180 -13.91 -11.17 -0.39
CA LEU A 180 -12.76 -11.40 -1.25
C LEU A 180 -13.16 -12.22 -2.46
N LYS A 181 -12.81 -11.74 -3.66
CA LYS A 181 -12.78 -12.52 -4.88
C LYS A 181 -11.41 -12.36 -5.52
N PHE A 182 -10.70 -13.46 -5.68
CA PHE A 182 -9.40 -13.48 -6.33
C PHE A 182 -9.43 -14.50 -7.45
N HIS A 183 -9.15 -14.06 -8.69
CA HIS A 183 -9.08 -14.90 -9.86
C HIS A 183 -7.67 -14.82 -10.45
N ARG A 184 -7.06 -15.95 -10.65
CA ARG A 184 -5.74 -16.07 -11.26
C ARG A 184 -5.76 -17.10 -12.38
N TRP A 185 -5.11 -16.77 -13.50
CA TRP A 185 -4.95 -17.71 -14.60
C TRP A 185 -3.58 -17.58 -15.26
N VAL A 186 -3.20 -18.62 -15.97
CA VAL A 186 -1.95 -18.73 -16.71
C VAL A 186 -2.29 -19.19 -18.13
N SER A 187 -1.75 -18.53 -19.12
CA SER A 187 -1.84 -18.93 -20.52
C SER A 187 -0.45 -19.22 -21.08
N ILE A 188 -0.37 -20.12 -22.05
CA ILE A 188 0.84 -20.47 -22.79
C ILE A 188 0.56 -20.24 -24.26
N ASN A 189 1.30 -19.31 -24.89
CA ASN A 189 1.09 -18.89 -26.28
C ASN A 189 -0.35 -18.44 -26.58
N GLY A 190 -1.02 -17.84 -25.58
CA GLY A 190 -2.39 -17.39 -25.66
C GLY A 190 -3.45 -18.44 -25.29
N ASP A 191 -3.09 -19.72 -25.18
CA ASP A 191 -4.02 -20.78 -24.77
C ASP A 191 -4.07 -20.90 -23.25
N LEU A 192 -5.27 -20.90 -22.67
CA LEU A 192 -5.46 -21.06 -21.24
C LEU A 192 -4.89 -22.41 -20.78
N TYR A 193 -3.91 -22.36 -19.89
CA TYR A 193 -3.29 -23.53 -19.31
C TYR A 193 -3.92 -23.92 -17.97
N LYS A 194 -4.17 -22.94 -17.09
CA LYS A 194 -4.72 -23.16 -15.77
C LYS A 194 -5.37 -21.90 -15.22
N GLU A 195 -6.46 -22.09 -14.50
CA GLU A 195 -7.09 -21.00 -13.75
C GLU A 195 -7.54 -21.46 -12.37
N LYS A 196 -7.71 -20.50 -11.48
CA LYS A 196 -8.28 -20.73 -10.15
C LYS A 196 -8.96 -19.47 -9.64
N VAL A 197 -10.13 -19.66 -9.03
CA VAL A 197 -10.90 -18.62 -8.35
C VAL A 197 -10.98 -18.97 -6.87
N TRP A 198 -10.76 -17.96 -6.02
CA TRP A 198 -11.03 -18.01 -4.59
C TRP A 198 -12.12 -16.99 -4.29
N GLN A 199 -13.03 -17.37 -3.41
CA GLN A 199 -14.07 -16.47 -2.93
C GLN A 199 -14.26 -16.75 -1.44
N GLU A 200 -14.24 -15.70 -0.63
CA GLU A 200 -14.38 -15.78 0.80
C GLU A 200 -15.24 -14.62 1.31
N VAL A 201 -16.00 -14.90 2.36
CA VAL A 201 -16.71 -13.91 3.16
C VAL A 201 -16.14 -13.99 4.57
N ILE A 202 -15.61 -12.88 5.06
CA ILE A 202 -14.87 -12.81 6.32
C ILE A 202 -15.61 -11.83 7.22
N PRO A 203 -16.11 -12.25 8.39
CA PRO A 203 -16.71 -11.34 9.36
C PRO A 203 -15.72 -10.26 9.80
N ARG A 204 -16.19 -9.03 9.96
CA ARG A 204 -15.34 -7.89 10.34
C ARG A 204 -14.93 -7.88 11.80
N ASP A 205 -15.64 -8.55 12.69
CA ASP A 205 -15.30 -8.69 14.11
C ASP A 205 -14.89 -7.36 14.80
N PHE A 206 -15.68 -6.32 14.65
CA PHE A 206 -15.44 -4.97 15.21
C PHE A 206 -14.36 -4.11 14.50
N GLN A 207 -13.94 -4.46 13.31
CA GLN A 207 -13.05 -3.63 12.49
C GLN A 207 -13.79 -2.68 11.56
#